data_b474be989a3c52d6071675052c28c7a5
#
_entry.id   b474be989a3c52d6071675052c28c7a5
#
_cell.length_a   1.000
_cell.length_b   1.000
_cell.length_c   1.000
_cell.angle_alpha   90.00
_cell.angle_beta   90.00
_cell.angle_gamma   90.00
#
_symmetry.space_group_name_H-M   'P 1'
#
loop_
_entity.id
_entity.type
_entity.pdbx_description
1 polymer ?
#
loop_
_entity_poly.entity_id
_entity_poly.type
_entity_poly.pdbx_seq_one_letter_code
_entity_poly.pdbx_strand_id
1 'polypeptide(L)'
;SDWSSDVCSSDLGTENGFPLTAVNENALFVTHDGEVFLGGIQGMISFWEKKLHFTPKSYSIILSRLLVNGKEVLPGDETGILEQSICHTPKISLKSDQSMFSLEYATSNFIPANRDEIVYRLEGFSDEWNHTYRQQTLITYTNLNPGKYTLIIKSQRDGIEEARLQILVLPSWYETWWAYLIYTVITISLFWFLIQNYNSRIKLRESLKYEKKHIEDLEALNQSKLRFFTNISHEFRTPL
;
A
#
# COMPACT_ATOMS: atom_id res chain seq x y z
N SER A 1 -49.71 -14.22 18.77
CA SER A 1 -48.37 -13.65 18.57
C SER A 1 -47.56 -14.64 17.78
N ASP A 2 -47.43 -14.33 16.48
CA ASP A 2 -46.69 -15.09 15.51
C ASP A 2 -45.18 -15.05 15.88
N TRP A 3 -44.71 -16.14 16.43
CA TRP A 3 -43.30 -16.48 16.36
C TRP A 3 -43.09 -17.01 14.94
N SER A 4 -42.64 -16.14 14.06
CA SER A 4 -42.24 -16.55 12.74
C SER A 4 -41.13 -17.58 12.87
N SER A 5 -41.28 -18.67 12.15
CA SER A 5 -40.36 -19.83 12.07
C SER A 5 -38.99 -19.52 11.49
N ASP A 6 -38.63 -18.25 11.41
CA ASP A 6 -37.37 -17.75 10.82
C ASP A 6 -36.24 -17.49 11.83
N VAL A 7 -36.47 -17.76 13.13
CA VAL A 7 -35.38 -17.89 14.08
C VAL A 7 -34.76 -19.25 13.82
N CYS A 8 -33.82 -19.22 12.85
CA CYS A 8 -33.10 -20.39 12.39
C CYS A 8 -32.51 -21.16 13.58
N SER A 9 -32.80 -22.45 13.66
CA SER A 9 -32.15 -23.42 14.55
C SER A 9 -30.61 -23.45 14.46
N SER A 10 -30.04 -22.73 13.52
CA SER A 10 -28.58 -22.53 13.34
C SER A 10 -27.93 -21.59 14.36
N ASP A 11 -28.71 -20.75 15.07
CA ASP A 11 -28.16 -19.76 15.99
C ASP A 11 -28.03 -20.29 17.43
N LEU A 12 -28.64 -21.43 17.74
CA LEU A 12 -28.60 -22.10 19.04
C LEU A 12 -27.84 -23.42 18.92
N GLY A 13 -26.54 -23.39 18.82
CA GLY A 13 -25.71 -24.58 18.78
C GLY A 13 -24.78 -24.69 19.98
N THR A 14 -24.09 -25.84 20.13
CA THR A 14 -23.04 -26.04 21.13
C THR A 14 -21.94 -25.03 21.04
N GLU A 15 -21.71 -24.48 19.85
CA GLU A 15 -20.76 -23.39 19.56
C GLU A 15 -21.13 -22.08 20.29
N ASN A 16 -22.43 -21.89 20.59
CA ASN A 16 -22.97 -20.72 21.29
C ASN A 16 -23.15 -20.97 22.79
N GLY A 17 -22.59 -22.06 23.31
CA GLY A 17 -22.79 -22.46 24.72
C GLY A 17 -24.14 -23.10 25.02
N PHE A 18 -24.91 -23.41 23.99
CA PHE A 18 -26.16 -24.13 24.14
C PHE A 18 -25.85 -25.63 24.31
N PRO A 19 -26.31 -26.26 25.41
CA PRO A 19 -25.87 -27.60 25.76
C PRO A 19 -26.51 -28.73 24.92
N LEU A 20 -27.44 -28.39 24.03
CA LEU A 20 -28.10 -29.37 23.15
C LEU A 20 -27.58 -29.22 21.70
N THR A 21 -27.14 -30.33 21.11
CA THR A 21 -26.71 -30.35 19.71
C THR A 21 -27.84 -30.30 18.70
N ALA A 22 -29.02 -30.82 19.08
CA ALA A 22 -30.22 -30.74 18.29
C ALA A 22 -31.43 -30.71 19.22
N VAL A 23 -32.39 -29.87 18.90
CA VAL A 23 -33.69 -29.78 19.56
C VAL A 23 -34.68 -30.66 18.82
N ASN A 24 -35.44 -31.48 19.53
CA ASN A 24 -36.47 -32.30 18.91
C ASN A 24 -37.68 -31.45 18.52
N GLU A 25 -38.24 -31.71 17.36
CA GLU A 25 -39.49 -31.09 16.95
C GLU A 25 -40.57 -31.30 18.01
N ASN A 26 -41.30 -30.24 18.36
CA ASN A 26 -42.35 -30.24 19.39
C ASN A 26 -41.89 -30.54 20.83
N ALA A 27 -40.62 -30.49 21.12
CA ALA A 27 -40.09 -30.68 22.47
C ALA A 27 -39.92 -29.35 23.24
N LEU A 28 -40.74 -28.37 22.97
CA LEU A 28 -40.82 -27.09 23.66
C LEU A 28 -42.07 -27.09 24.54
N PHE A 29 -41.87 -26.83 25.84
CA PHE A 29 -42.97 -26.63 26.77
C PHE A 29 -42.69 -25.40 27.63
N VAL A 30 -43.69 -24.54 27.78
CA VAL A 30 -43.61 -23.34 28.62
C VAL A 30 -44.61 -23.49 29.76
N THR A 31 -44.15 -23.40 30.99
CA THR A 31 -45.02 -23.45 32.18
C THR A 31 -45.77 -22.14 32.33
N HIS A 32 -46.85 -22.18 33.14
CA HIS A 32 -47.64 -20.99 33.44
C HIS A 32 -46.81 -19.89 34.13
N ASP A 33 -45.76 -20.26 34.84
CA ASP A 33 -44.85 -19.35 35.53
C ASP A 33 -43.75 -18.76 34.64
N GLY A 34 -43.71 -19.18 33.36
CA GLY A 34 -42.74 -18.66 32.35
C GLY A 34 -41.39 -19.41 32.35
N GLU A 35 -41.33 -20.63 32.92
CA GLU A 35 -40.19 -21.52 32.72
C GLU A 35 -40.34 -22.26 31.40
N VAL A 36 -39.30 -22.21 30.59
CA VAL A 36 -39.21 -22.82 29.28
C VAL A 36 -38.42 -24.13 29.39
N PHE A 37 -39.00 -25.21 28.93
CA PHE A 37 -38.37 -26.54 28.82
C PHE A 37 -38.09 -26.84 27.36
N LEU A 38 -36.89 -27.26 27.05
CA LEU A 38 -36.44 -27.61 25.71
C LEU A 38 -35.84 -28.99 25.74
N GLY A 39 -36.41 -29.91 24.96
CA GLY A 39 -35.91 -31.29 24.83
C GLY A 39 -35.07 -31.47 23.57
N GLY A 40 -33.98 -32.18 23.71
CA GLY A 40 -33.07 -32.54 22.60
C GLY A 40 -32.56 -33.96 22.74
N ILE A 41 -31.74 -34.40 21.77
CA ILE A 41 -31.19 -35.75 21.73
C ILE A 41 -30.35 -36.08 22.97
N GLN A 42 -29.70 -35.08 23.57
CA GLN A 42 -28.79 -35.24 24.71
C GLN A 42 -29.41 -35.00 26.07
N GLY A 43 -30.70 -34.67 26.11
CA GLY A 43 -31.40 -34.40 27.34
C GLY A 43 -32.37 -33.24 27.23
N MET A 44 -32.70 -32.65 28.36
CA MET A 44 -33.63 -31.54 28.48
C MET A 44 -32.93 -30.39 29.23
N ILE A 45 -33.17 -29.17 28.80
CA ILE A 45 -32.77 -27.97 29.52
C ILE A 45 -34.01 -27.17 29.94
N SER A 46 -33.91 -26.47 31.05
CA SER A 46 -34.92 -25.49 31.43
C SER A 46 -34.28 -24.14 31.75
N PHE A 47 -35.00 -23.10 31.44
CA PHE A 47 -34.57 -21.73 31.74
C PHE A 47 -35.79 -20.82 31.90
N TRP A 48 -35.58 -19.71 32.62
CA TRP A 48 -36.59 -18.69 32.78
C TRP A 48 -36.35 -17.56 31.80
N GLU A 49 -37.31 -17.29 30.93
CA GLU A 49 -37.18 -16.19 29.95
C GLU A 49 -36.84 -14.85 30.62
N LYS A 50 -37.43 -14.54 31.75
CA LYS A 50 -37.19 -13.33 32.52
C LYS A 50 -35.81 -13.26 33.16
N LYS A 51 -35.10 -14.40 33.28
CA LYS A 51 -33.73 -14.46 33.84
C LYS A 51 -32.66 -14.48 32.77
N LEU A 52 -33.03 -14.59 31.50
CA LEU A 52 -32.12 -14.41 30.38
C LEU A 52 -31.81 -12.92 30.17
N HIS A 53 -31.02 -12.38 31.03
CA HIS A 53 -30.49 -11.03 30.85
C HIS A 53 -29.22 -11.13 30.00
N PHE A 54 -29.34 -10.80 28.73
CA PHE A 54 -28.18 -10.45 27.90
C PHE A 54 -27.66 -9.09 28.40
N THR A 55 -26.83 -9.08 29.39
CA THR A 55 -26.03 -7.90 29.68
C THR A 55 -24.91 -7.88 28.63
N PRO A 56 -24.95 -6.94 27.70
CA PRO A 56 -23.86 -6.77 26.76
C PRO A 56 -22.63 -6.40 27.58
N LYS A 57 -21.72 -7.36 27.79
CA LYS A 57 -20.42 -7.07 28.40
C LYS A 57 -19.61 -6.25 27.38
N SER A 58 -19.07 -5.13 27.82
CA SER A 58 -18.06 -4.42 27.05
C SER A 58 -16.87 -5.34 26.83
N TYR A 59 -16.33 -5.34 25.64
CA TYR A 59 -15.11 -6.07 25.29
C TYR A 59 -14.14 -5.10 24.61
N SER A 60 -12.89 -5.49 24.48
CA SER A 60 -11.86 -4.69 23.83
C SER A 60 -11.50 -5.30 22.48
N ILE A 61 -11.19 -4.46 21.52
CA ILE A 61 -10.60 -4.84 20.25
C ILE A 61 -9.10 -4.65 20.40
N ILE A 62 -8.32 -5.71 20.19
CA ILE A 62 -6.89 -5.73 20.44
C ILE A 62 -6.18 -6.07 19.11
N LEU A 63 -5.14 -5.32 18.77
CA LEU A 63 -4.27 -5.65 17.66
C LEU A 63 -3.33 -6.77 18.09
N SER A 64 -3.37 -7.91 17.40
CA SER A 64 -2.66 -9.12 17.81
C SER A 64 -1.37 -9.34 17.06
N ARG A 65 -1.36 -9.06 15.73
CA ARG A 65 -0.21 -9.37 14.87
C ARG A 65 -0.10 -8.38 13.71
N LEU A 66 1.13 -8.00 13.40
CA LEU A 66 1.46 -7.17 12.24
C LEU A 66 2.31 -7.98 11.27
N LEU A 67 1.91 -7.99 10.00
CA LEU A 67 2.71 -8.53 8.90
C LEU A 67 3.04 -7.38 7.94
N VAL A 68 4.28 -7.34 7.50
CA VAL A 68 4.75 -6.39 6.47
C VAL A 68 5.35 -7.19 5.32
N ASN A 69 4.87 -6.93 4.11
CA ASN A 69 5.23 -7.71 2.91
C ASN A 69 5.06 -9.23 3.12
N GLY A 70 4.00 -9.64 3.86
CA GLY A 70 3.67 -11.03 4.15
C GLY A 70 4.54 -11.70 5.21
N LYS A 71 5.48 -10.98 5.83
CA LYS A 71 6.31 -11.47 6.94
C LYS A 71 5.83 -10.88 8.25
N GLU A 72 5.74 -11.70 9.28
CA GLU A 72 5.41 -11.26 10.62
C GLU A 72 6.52 -10.38 11.18
N VAL A 73 6.13 -9.26 11.79
CA VAL A 73 7.04 -8.32 12.45
C VAL A 73 6.97 -8.53 13.95
N LEU A 74 8.11 -8.86 14.54
CA LEU A 74 8.23 -9.07 15.97
C LEU A 74 8.87 -7.86 16.67
N PRO A 75 8.58 -7.61 17.95
CA PRO A 75 9.23 -6.57 18.71
C PRO A 75 10.75 -6.75 18.76
N GLY A 76 11.50 -5.69 18.41
CA GLY A 76 12.96 -5.70 18.43
C GLY A 76 13.62 -6.50 17.30
N ASP A 77 12.88 -6.82 16.23
CA ASP A 77 13.45 -7.47 15.05
C ASP A 77 14.31 -6.51 14.21
N GLU A 78 14.97 -7.04 13.17
CA GLU A 78 15.83 -6.26 12.28
C GLU A 78 15.08 -5.17 11.49
N THR A 79 13.77 -5.24 11.40
CA THR A 79 12.95 -4.25 10.68
C THR A 79 12.86 -2.94 11.43
N GLY A 80 12.97 -2.96 12.76
CA GLY A 80 12.87 -1.80 13.65
C GLY A 80 11.50 -1.12 13.62
N ILE A 81 10.45 -1.81 13.12
CA ILE A 81 9.09 -1.25 13.01
C ILE A 81 8.40 -1.25 14.37
N LEU A 82 8.62 -2.31 15.16
CA LEU A 82 8.02 -2.48 16.48
C LEU A 82 9.09 -2.51 17.55
N GLU A 83 9.01 -1.57 18.50
CA GLU A 83 9.82 -1.59 19.73
C GLU A 83 9.18 -2.49 20.81
N GLN A 84 7.87 -2.57 20.81
CA GLN A 84 7.05 -3.37 21.71
C GLN A 84 5.92 -4.05 20.95
N SER A 85 5.15 -4.91 21.61
CA SER A 85 4.02 -5.60 21.00
C SER A 85 3.06 -4.61 20.34
N ILE A 86 2.50 -4.99 19.17
CA ILE A 86 1.59 -4.15 18.39
C ILE A 86 0.37 -3.69 19.22
N CYS A 87 -0.08 -4.47 20.18
CA CYS A 87 -1.20 -4.11 21.05
C CYS A 87 -0.93 -2.87 21.93
N HIS A 88 0.34 -2.53 22.17
CA HIS A 88 0.75 -1.37 22.97
C HIS A 88 1.39 -0.27 22.10
N THR A 89 1.47 -0.48 20.80
CA THR A 89 2.12 0.45 19.88
C THR A 89 1.07 1.34 19.22
N PRO A 90 1.00 2.65 19.56
CA PRO A 90 0.01 3.56 18.97
C PRO A 90 0.37 4.02 17.56
N LYS A 91 1.65 3.88 17.17
CA LYS A 91 2.18 4.37 15.90
C LYS A 91 3.25 3.46 15.34
N ILE A 92 3.16 3.18 14.05
CA ILE A 92 4.19 2.47 13.28
C ILE A 92 4.71 3.34 12.13
N SER A 93 5.97 3.11 11.73
CA SER A 93 6.58 3.78 10.58
C SER A 93 7.01 2.72 9.57
N LEU A 94 6.48 2.81 8.36
CA LEU A 94 6.79 1.92 7.25
C LEU A 94 7.68 2.64 6.23
N LYS A 95 8.66 1.96 5.67
CA LYS A 95 9.47 2.46 4.57
C LYS A 95 8.68 2.34 3.27
N SER A 96 9.08 3.05 2.24
CA SER A 96 8.43 3.02 0.92
C SER A 96 8.37 1.62 0.28
N ASP A 97 9.36 0.78 0.53
CA ASP A 97 9.40 -0.62 0.08
C ASP A 97 8.50 -1.56 0.91
N GLN A 98 7.94 -1.06 1.99
CA GLN A 98 7.05 -1.74 2.93
C GLN A 98 5.59 -1.27 2.77
N SER A 99 5.16 -0.98 1.55
CA SER A 99 3.84 -0.41 1.24
C SER A 99 2.66 -1.38 1.37
N MET A 100 2.93 -2.65 1.65
CA MET A 100 1.94 -3.67 1.94
C MET A 100 2.02 -4.09 3.41
N PHE A 101 0.94 -3.92 4.14
CA PHE A 101 0.84 -4.43 5.51
C PHE A 101 -0.47 -5.18 5.73
N SER A 102 -0.43 -6.14 6.64
CA SER A 102 -1.61 -6.84 7.12
C SER A 102 -1.62 -6.78 8.64
N LEU A 103 -2.76 -6.44 9.19
CA LEU A 103 -2.97 -6.34 10.62
C LEU A 103 -4.04 -7.34 11.04
N GLU A 104 -3.71 -8.17 12.00
CA GLU A 104 -4.65 -9.09 12.62
C GLU A 104 -5.16 -8.47 13.94
N TYR A 105 -6.46 -8.51 14.12
CA TYR A 105 -7.09 -8.09 15.35
C TYR A 105 -7.78 -9.26 16.04
N ALA A 106 -7.88 -9.18 17.35
CA ALA A 106 -8.66 -10.09 18.17
C ALA A 106 -9.63 -9.30 19.04
N THR A 107 -10.75 -9.91 19.39
CA THR A 107 -11.70 -9.34 20.33
C THR A 107 -11.66 -10.15 21.64
N SER A 108 -11.74 -9.48 22.78
CA SER A 108 -11.86 -10.15 24.06
C SER A 108 -13.30 -10.68 24.34
N ASN A 109 -14.12 -10.72 23.30
CA ASN A 109 -15.47 -11.27 23.36
C ASN A 109 -15.44 -12.78 23.12
N PHE A 110 -15.47 -13.53 24.19
CA PHE A 110 -15.49 -15.01 24.17
C PHE A 110 -16.90 -15.61 24.12
N ILE A 111 -17.93 -14.77 24.03
CA ILE A 111 -19.32 -15.23 23.96
C ILE A 111 -19.71 -15.36 22.50
N PRO A 112 -19.89 -16.58 21.95
CA PRO A 112 -20.19 -16.77 20.53
C PRO A 112 -21.50 -16.11 20.08
N ALA A 113 -22.48 -16.00 20.96
CA ALA A 113 -23.77 -15.32 20.68
C ALA A 113 -23.62 -13.79 20.52
N ASN A 114 -22.54 -13.19 20.97
CA ASN A 114 -22.25 -11.75 20.88
C ASN A 114 -21.27 -11.43 19.76
N ARG A 115 -21.32 -12.15 18.64
CA ARG A 115 -20.48 -11.85 17.47
C ARG A 115 -20.98 -10.56 16.82
N ASP A 116 -20.37 -9.46 17.27
CA ASP A 116 -20.66 -8.17 16.67
C ASP A 116 -19.94 -8.04 15.33
N GLU A 117 -20.57 -7.32 14.44
CA GLU A 117 -19.94 -6.94 13.19
C GLU A 117 -18.87 -5.90 13.46
N ILE A 118 -17.65 -6.20 13.06
CA ILE A 118 -16.50 -5.31 13.16
C ILE A 118 -16.36 -4.57 11.85
N VAL A 119 -16.24 -3.27 11.93
CA VAL A 119 -15.96 -2.40 10.78
C VAL A 119 -14.65 -1.70 10.95
N TYR A 120 -13.97 -1.47 9.84
CA TYR A 120 -12.69 -0.78 9.84
C TYR A 120 -12.58 0.19 8.67
N ARG A 121 -11.79 1.22 8.85
CA ARG A 121 -11.38 2.14 7.78
C ARG A 121 -9.96 2.63 7.99
N LEU A 122 -9.32 3.00 6.90
CA LEU A 122 -8.00 3.62 6.92
C LEU A 122 -8.16 5.09 6.50
N GLU A 123 -8.24 5.99 7.49
CA GLU A 123 -8.29 7.42 7.24
C GLU A 123 -7.04 7.89 6.50
N GLY A 124 -7.22 8.73 5.50
CA GLY A 124 -6.17 9.16 4.58
C GLY A 124 -6.04 8.28 3.34
N PHE A 125 -6.65 7.09 3.31
CA PHE A 125 -6.73 6.22 2.15
C PHE A 125 -8.15 6.15 1.58
N SER A 126 -9.15 5.90 2.43
CA SER A 126 -10.58 5.87 2.06
C SER A 126 -11.42 6.29 3.26
N ASP A 127 -12.50 7.01 2.99
CA ASP A 127 -13.50 7.40 4.00
C ASP A 127 -14.59 6.35 4.20
N GLU A 128 -14.60 5.29 3.36
CA GLU A 128 -15.59 4.23 3.44
C GLU A 128 -15.26 3.23 4.55
N TRP A 129 -16.33 2.77 5.24
CA TRP A 129 -16.23 1.70 6.21
C TRP A 129 -16.28 0.35 5.52
N ASN A 130 -15.30 -0.49 5.78
CA ASN A 130 -15.24 -1.87 5.33
C ASN A 130 -15.78 -2.79 6.43
N HIS A 131 -16.54 -3.79 6.04
CA HIS A 131 -17.10 -4.79 6.93
C HIS A 131 -16.22 -6.03 6.96
N THR A 132 -15.96 -6.58 8.14
CA THR A 132 -15.28 -7.86 8.25
C THR A 132 -16.30 -8.99 8.23
N TYR A 133 -16.07 -9.98 7.39
CA TYR A 133 -16.87 -11.19 7.41
C TYR A 133 -16.53 -12.04 8.65
N ARG A 134 -17.51 -12.81 9.14
CA ARG A 134 -17.53 -13.54 10.44
C ARG A 134 -16.29 -14.34 10.84
N GLN A 135 -15.32 -14.57 9.97
CA GLN A 135 -14.09 -15.32 10.25
C GLN A 135 -12.81 -14.58 9.83
N GLN A 136 -12.94 -13.41 9.25
CA GLN A 136 -11.78 -12.67 8.76
C GLN A 136 -11.30 -11.70 9.84
N THR A 137 -10.21 -12.03 10.49
CA THR A 137 -9.56 -11.18 11.50
C THR A 137 -8.37 -10.40 10.92
N LEU A 138 -8.01 -10.66 9.66
CA LEU A 138 -6.86 -10.05 9.00
C LEU A 138 -7.31 -8.94 8.05
N ILE A 139 -6.84 -7.73 8.29
CA ILE A 139 -7.04 -6.54 7.48
C ILE A 139 -5.78 -6.30 6.67
N THR A 140 -5.88 -6.25 5.35
CA THR A 140 -4.73 -6.05 4.46
C THR A 140 -4.91 -4.81 3.61
N TYR A 141 -3.88 -3.97 3.60
CA TYR A 141 -3.76 -2.83 2.68
C TYR A 141 -2.48 -2.98 1.86
N THR A 142 -2.59 -2.63 0.58
CA THR A 142 -1.47 -2.71 -0.36
C THR A 142 -1.29 -1.40 -1.09
N ASN A 143 -0.08 -1.14 -1.54
CA ASN A 143 0.24 0.01 -2.40
C ASN A 143 -0.12 1.38 -1.78
N LEU A 144 0.25 1.56 -0.51
CA LEU A 144 0.07 2.84 0.16
C LEU A 144 1.09 3.86 -0.33
N ASN A 145 0.60 5.02 -0.71
CA ASN A 145 1.46 6.16 -1.02
C ASN A 145 2.14 6.70 0.25
N PRO A 146 3.29 7.39 0.12
CA PRO A 146 3.88 8.09 1.25
C PRO A 146 2.88 9.07 1.89
N GLY A 147 2.71 8.97 3.21
CA GLY A 147 1.71 9.77 3.91
C GLY A 147 1.46 9.32 5.34
N LYS A 148 0.50 9.99 5.97
CA LYS A 148 0.02 9.66 7.32
C LYS A 148 -1.36 9.06 7.21
N TYR A 149 -1.55 7.90 7.83
CA TYR A 149 -2.80 7.17 7.85
C TYR A 149 -3.17 6.83 9.28
N THR A 150 -4.46 6.67 9.54
CA THR A 150 -4.96 6.19 10.82
C THR A 150 -5.94 5.04 10.56
N LEU A 151 -5.54 3.84 10.97
CA LEU A 151 -6.43 2.68 10.95
C LEU A 151 -7.33 2.74 12.18
N ILE A 152 -8.64 2.69 11.94
CA ILE A 152 -9.67 2.66 12.98
C ILE A 152 -10.45 1.37 12.81
N ILE A 153 -10.54 0.60 13.88
CA ILE A 153 -11.31 -0.64 13.96
C ILE A 153 -12.32 -0.47 15.09
N LYS A 154 -13.58 -0.62 14.79
CA LYS A 154 -14.65 -0.49 15.79
C LYS A 154 -15.73 -1.57 15.63
N SER A 155 -16.45 -1.82 16.68
CA SER A 155 -17.69 -2.59 16.63
C SER A 155 -18.85 -1.69 16.19
N GLN A 156 -19.84 -2.26 15.52
CA GLN A 156 -21.11 -1.55 15.27
C GLN A 156 -21.91 -1.32 16.55
N ARG A 157 -21.61 -2.06 17.63
CA ARG A 157 -22.26 -1.88 18.92
C ARG A 157 -21.67 -0.68 19.66
N ASP A 158 -22.53 0.17 20.18
CA ASP A 158 -22.14 1.30 21.00
C ASP A 158 -21.52 0.87 22.34
N GLY A 159 -20.57 1.67 22.84
CA GLY A 159 -19.91 1.46 24.12
C GLY A 159 -18.70 0.53 24.11
N ILE A 160 -18.20 0.15 22.93
CA ILE A 160 -16.96 -0.61 22.74
C ILE A 160 -15.84 0.33 22.31
N GLU A 161 -14.69 0.21 22.98
CA GLU A 161 -13.53 1.02 22.63
C GLU A 161 -13.01 0.71 21.22
N GLU A 162 -12.74 1.77 20.46
CA GLU A 162 -12.15 1.67 19.13
C GLU A 162 -10.64 1.39 19.24
N ALA A 163 -10.15 0.45 18.45
CA ALA A 163 -8.71 0.28 18.27
C ALA A 163 -8.22 1.27 17.18
N ARG A 164 -7.19 2.05 17.51
CA ARG A 164 -6.59 3.03 16.61
C ARG A 164 -5.10 2.80 16.47
N LEU A 165 -4.61 2.80 15.24
CA LEU A 165 -3.20 2.68 14.92
C LEU A 165 -2.80 3.75 13.90
N GLN A 166 -1.85 4.60 14.27
CA GLN A 166 -1.26 5.56 13.32
C GLN A 166 -0.18 4.89 12.49
N ILE A 167 -0.24 5.07 11.18
CA ILE A 167 0.68 4.49 10.22
C ILE A 167 1.31 5.63 9.43
N LEU A 168 2.64 5.74 9.51
CA LEU A 168 3.42 6.69 8.74
C LEU A 168 4.18 5.94 7.65
N VAL A 169 3.83 6.18 6.39
CA VAL A 169 4.59 5.67 5.24
C VAL A 169 5.57 6.73 4.79
N LEU A 170 6.87 6.42 4.89
CA LEU A 170 7.94 7.32 4.54
C LEU A 170 8.13 7.36 3.02
N PRO A 171 8.44 8.53 2.42
CA PRO A 171 8.76 8.61 1.00
C PRO A 171 10.07 7.90 0.70
N SER A 172 10.19 7.40 -0.54
CA SER A 172 11.46 6.88 -1.06
C SER A 172 12.51 7.97 -1.12
N TRP A 173 13.78 7.60 -0.93
CA TRP A 173 14.89 8.54 -1.01
C TRP A 173 14.95 9.30 -2.35
N TYR A 174 14.49 8.69 -3.44
CA TYR A 174 14.46 9.28 -4.78
C TYR A 174 13.23 10.18 -5.03
N GLU A 175 12.23 10.16 -4.15
CA GLU A 175 11.04 11.05 -4.16
C GLU A 175 11.19 12.25 -3.23
N THR A 176 12.36 12.41 -2.59
CA THR A 176 12.64 13.55 -1.73
C THR A 176 12.98 14.79 -2.57
N TRP A 177 12.70 15.96 -2.03
CA TRP A 177 12.99 17.23 -2.71
C TRP A 177 14.47 17.38 -3.13
N TRP A 178 15.40 16.79 -2.38
CA TRP A 178 16.82 16.72 -2.72
C TRP A 178 17.08 15.91 -4.00
N ALA A 179 16.36 14.82 -4.20
CA ALA A 179 16.49 14.00 -5.40
C ALA A 179 16.06 14.79 -6.65
N TYR A 180 14.98 15.56 -6.57
CA TYR A 180 14.55 16.43 -7.66
C TYR A 180 15.58 17.52 -7.97
N LEU A 181 16.25 18.09 -6.95
CA LEU A 181 17.32 19.03 -7.15
C LEU A 181 18.52 18.39 -7.90
N ILE A 182 18.90 17.18 -7.50
CA ILE A 182 19.96 16.43 -8.20
C ILE A 182 19.57 16.14 -9.65
N TYR A 183 18.33 15.71 -9.90
CA TYR A 183 17.84 15.45 -11.26
C TYR A 183 17.87 16.71 -12.13
N THR A 184 17.48 17.86 -11.60
CA THR A 184 17.55 19.13 -12.34
C THR A 184 18.98 19.53 -12.67
N VAL A 185 19.93 19.37 -11.74
CA VAL A 185 21.36 19.65 -12.00
C VAL A 185 21.92 18.72 -13.06
N ILE A 186 21.60 17.42 -13.00
CA ILE A 186 22.05 16.44 -13.99
C ILE A 186 21.49 16.78 -15.37
N THR A 187 20.21 17.12 -15.48
CA THR A 187 19.57 17.46 -16.77
C THR A 187 20.17 18.73 -17.37
N ILE A 188 20.40 19.78 -16.57
CA ILE A 188 21.05 21.01 -17.02
C ILE A 188 22.49 20.73 -17.48
N SER A 189 23.25 19.95 -16.73
CA SER A 189 24.63 19.57 -17.08
C SER A 189 24.69 18.79 -18.39
N LEU A 190 23.78 17.83 -18.58
CA LEU A 190 23.67 17.05 -19.82
C LEU A 190 23.35 17.96 -21.01
N PHE A 191 22.40 18.87 -20.84
CA PHE A 191 22.02 19.82 -21.88
C PHE A 191 23.18 20.75 -22.26
N TRP A 192 23.90 21.26 -21.26
CA TRP A 192 25.09 22.08 -21.48
C TRP A 192 26.20 21.31 -22.21
N PHE A 193 26.44 20.04 -21.83
CA PHE A 193 27.39 19.16 -22.50
C PHE A 193 27.04 18.93 -23.98
N LEU A 194 25.75 18.72 -24.28
CA LEU A 194 25.28 18.56 -25.66
C LEU A 194 25.50 19.83 -26.48
N ILE A 195 25.24 21.01 -25.93
CA ILE A 195 25.50 22.29 -26.58
C ILE A 195 26.99 22.46 -26.86
N GLN A 196 27.85 22.19 -25.89
CA GLN A 196 29.30 22.27 -26.05
C GLN A 196 29.80 21.35 -27.18
N ASN A 197 29.33 20.12 -27.20
CA ASN A 197 29.67 19.16 -28.24
C ASN A 197 29.20 19.62 -29.64
N TYR A 198 27.99 20.15 -29.69
CA TYR A 198 27.46 20.70 -30.96
C TYR A 198 28.26 21.88 -31.47
N ASN A 199 28.56 22.84 -30.60
CA ASN A 199 29.39 24.01 -30.93
C ASN A 199 30.81 23.63 -31.36
N SER A 200 31.42 22.66 -30.69
CA SER A 200 32.75 22.15 -31.05
C SER A 200 32.76 21.50 -32.44
N ARG A 201 31.70 20.76 -32.79
CA ARG A 201 31.55 20.16 -34.12
C ARG A 201 31.33 21.22 -35.21
N ILE A 202 30.65 22.31 -34.93
CA ILE A 202 30.46 23.43 -35.86
C ILE A 202 31.82 24.10 -36.13
N LYS A 203 32.54 24.46 -35.05
CA LYS A 203 33.87 25.09 -35.16
C LYS A 203 34.86 24.24 -35.95
N LEU A 204 34.86 22.92 -35.74
CA LEU A 204 35.70 21.99 -36.48
C LEU A 204 35.32 21.95 -37.97
N ARG A 205 34.02 21.97 -38.29
CA ARG A 205 33.56 22.03 -39.68
C ARG A 205 33.91 23.32 -40.37
N GLU A 206 33.89 24.45 -39.68
CA GLU A 206 34.30 25.74 -40.22
C GLU A 206 35.79 25.79 -40.47
N SER A 207 36.62 25.33 -39.53
CA SER A 207 38.06 25.28 -39.71
C SER A 207 38.48 24.40 -40.91
N LEU A 208 37.84 23.23 -41.06
CA LEU A 208 38.07 22.36 -42.21
C LEU A 208 37.63 23.01 -43.55
N LYS A 209 36.59 23.83 -43.56
CA LYS A 209 36.18 24.58 -44.76
C LYS A 209 37.22 25.66 -45.10
N TYR A 210 37.74 26.38 -44.10
CA TYR A 210 38.81 27.36 -44.34
C TYR A 210 40.11 26.72 -44.84
N GLU A 211 40.51 25.59 -44.30
CA GLU A 211 41.69 24.86 -44.78
C GLU A 211 41.52 24.40 -46.25
N LYS A 212 40.36 23.80 -46.57
CA LYS A 212 40.05 23.38 -47.94
C LYS A 212 40.12 24.55 -48.91
N LYS A 213 39.50 25.67 -48.59
CA LYS A 213 39.51 26.87 -49.41
C LYS A 213 40.94 27.40 -49.59
N HIS A 214 41.75 27.41 -48.54
CA HIS A 214 43.15 27.83 -48.61
C HIS A 214 43.97 26.92 -49.52
N ILE A 215 43.77 25.59 -49.47
CA ILE A 215 44.40 24.64 -50.39
C ILE A 215 43.97 24.88 -51.85
N GLU A 216 42.70 25.07 -52.10
CA GLU A 216 42.16 25.39 -53.47
C GLU A 216 42.75 26.70 -54.00
N ASP A 217 42.87 27.76 -53.18
CA ASP A 217 43.47 29.03 -53.56
C ASP A 217 44.97 28.85 -53.87
N LEU A 218 45.73 28.05 -53.08
CA LEU A 218 47.13 27.74 -53.36
C LEU A 218 47.30 26.93 -54.65
N GLU A 219 46.46 25.96 -54.90
CA GLU A 219 46.46 25.18 -56.14
C GLU A 219 46.16 26.05 -57.35
N ALA A 220 45.17 26.94 -57.29
CA ALA A 220 44.84 27.90 -58.34
C ALA A 220 46.03 28.84 -58.66
N LEU A 221 46.70 29.30 -57.58
CA LEU A 221 47.88 30.16 -57.71
C LEU A 221 49.06 29.42 -58.32
N ASN A 222 49.25 28.16 -57.98
CA ASN A 222 50.29 27.30 -58.54
C ASN A 222 50.05 26.99 -60.02
N GLN A 223 48.78 26.70 -60.36
CA GLN A 223 48.38 26.49 -61.76
C GLN A 223 48.56 27.76 -62.61
N SER A 224 48.23 28.94 -62.07
CA SER A 224 48.46 30.20 -62.76
C SER A 224 49.92 30.49 -63.02
N LYS A 225 50.82 30.19 -62.01
CA LYS A 225 52.21 30.26 -62.18
C LYS A 225 52.72 29.29 -63.24
N LEU A 226 52.26 28.05 -63.26
CA LEU A 226 52.66 27.07 -64.28
C LEU A 226 52.23 27.53 -65.69
N ARG A 227 51.02 28.04 -65.84
CA ARG A 227 50.55 28.61 -67.11
C ARG A 227 51.41 29.81 -67.55
N PHE A 228 51.77 30.70 -66.64
CA PHE A 228 52.67 31.83 -66.94
C PHE A 228 54.01 31.36 -67.42
N PHE A 229 54.69 30.40 -66.77
CA PHE A 229 55.93 29.83 -67.21
C PHE A 229 55.84 29.10 -68.53
N THR A 230 54.74 28.38 -68.80
CA THR A 230 54.52 27.69 -70.05
C THR A 230 54.35 28.71 -71.21
N ASN A 231 53.59 29.78 -70.98
CA ASN A 231 53.39 30.85 -71.99
C ASN A 231 54.67 31.58 -72.26
N ILE A 232 55.49 31.95 -71.26
CA ILE A 232 56.76 32.56 -71.42
C ILE A 232 57.74 31.66 -72.21
N SER A 233 57.78 30.35 -71.85
CA SER A 233 58.60 29.38 -72.57
C SER A 233 58.20 29.25 -74.06
N HIS A 234 56.91 29.43 -74.38
CA HIS A 234 56.42 29.39 -75.73
C HIS A 234 56.78 30.66 -76.50
N GLU A 235 56.65 31.86 -75.85
CA GLU A 235 57.04 33.13 -76.50
C GLU A 235 58.60 33.22 -76.75
N PHE A 236 59.43 32.64 -75.87
CA PHE A 236 60.81 32.57 -76.06
C PHE A 236 61.28 31.55 -77.14
N ARG A 237 60.35 30.63 -77.53
CA ARG A 237 60.68 29.60 -78.58
C ARG A 237 60.32 30.05 -79.98
N THR A 238 59.64 31.20 -80.13
CA THR A 238 59.28 31.77 -81.44
C THR A 238 59.97 33.13 -81.70
N PRO A 239 61.31 33.14 -81.80
CA PRO A 239 61.91 33.99 -82.85
C PRO A 239 63.06 33.25 -83.45
N LEU A 240 62.86 32.64 -84.64
CA LEU A 240 63.73 32.54 -85.77
C LEU A 240 63.02 31.85 -86.94
#